data_5d17b41b15b2c823af08800870712fb2
#
_entry.id   5d17b41b15b2c823af08800870712fb2
#
_cell.length_a   1.000
_cell.length_b   1.000
_cell.length_c   1.000
_cell.angle_alpha   90.00
_cell.angle_beta   90.00
_cell.angle_gamma   90.00
#
_symmetry.space_group_name_H-M   'P 1'
#
loop_
_entity.id
_entity.type
_entity.pdbx_description
1 polymer ?
#
loop_
_entity_poly.entity_id
_entity_poly.type
_entity_poly.pdbx_seq_one_letter_code
_entity_poly.pdbx_strand_id
1 'polypeptide(L)'
;MSAEPLDPEATDALGGTSSDGRPPEPQLDVRSLDIKTKQRLYHDWEARTYDDKFSISYDQRCIDYARDRFRKVIPEGAGFDRVLEVGAGTGFFLINLALGGCLDRAELHATDLSEGMLEVCRRNGEEHGLAIETRPGDAEALPYDDASFDLVIGHAFIHHLPVPGAAIAEMARILRPGGTLVIAGEPTELGDRLSWVVKNTTWRTFRAVTALPGLTQLRKPSIRESGGSESDEVLAALEHEVDLHTFRPKDVERMARLAGLTEVEVVTEELTANWVGWSVRTIEGAVRPGLLGPRWAFAAFHTYLRLHRFDDEVLARFVPRELFYNLILHARKPYPT
;
A
#
# COMPACT_ATOMS: atom_id res chain seq x y z
N MET A 1 -36.94 -0.84 -17.29
CA MET A 1 -37.76 -1.71 -16.40
C MET A 1 -37.62 -1.14 -15.01
N SER A 2 -38.71 -0.75 -14.41
CA SER A 2 -38.84 0.08 -13.20
C SER A 2 -38.37 -0.72 -11.96
N ALA A 3 -37.58 -0.10 -11.08
CA ALA A 3 -37.24 -0.62 -9.78
C ALA A 3 -38.49 -0.65 -8.88
N GLU A 4 -38.77 -1.79 -8.28
CA GLU A 4 -39.77 -1.95 -7.22
C GLU A 4 -39.29 -1.29 -5.92
N PRO A 5 -40.19 -0.64 -5.16
CA PRO A 5 -39.85 -0.06 -3.87
C PRO A 5 -39.81 -1.14 -2.78
N LEU A 6 -38.82 -1.03 -1.90
CA LEU A 6 -38.63 -1.89 -0.74
C LEU A 6 -39.79 -1.74 0.27
N ASP A 7 -40.21 -2.88 0.80
CA ASP A 7 -41.29 -3.10 1.76
C ASP A 7 -41.05 -2.40 3.11
N PRO A 8 -41.96 -1.60 3.67
CA PRO A 8 -41.76 -0.85 4.91
C PRO A 8 -41.98 -1.63 6.23
N GLU A 9 -42.20 -2.95 6.19
CA GLU A 9 -42.56 -3.72 7.42
C GLU A 9 -41.41 -4.48 8.12
N ALA A 10 -40.12 -4.23 7.77
CA ALA A 10 -38.99 -4.88 8.44
C ALA A 10 -38.32 -4.06 9.56
N THR A 11 -39.00 -3.10 10.16
CA THR A 11 -38.46 -2.17 11.16
C THR A 11 -38.99 -2.36 12.59
N ASP A 12 -39.26 -3.55 13.05
CA ASP A 12 -39.78 -3.72 14.42
C ASP A 12 -39.08 -4.84 15.22
N ALA A 13 -37.77 -4.81 15.37
CA ALA A 13 -37.04 -5.69 16.29
C ALA A 13 -35.67 -5.17 16.74
N LEU A 14 -35.51 -3.92 17.22
CA LEU A 14 -34.38 -3.52 18.05
C LEU A 14 -34.79 -2.35 18.96
N GLY A 15 -35.44 -2.68 20.07
CA GLY A 15 -35.79 -1.76 21.15
C GLY A 15 -34.61 -1.51 22.08
N GLY A 16 -33.87 -0.43 21.88
CA GLY A 16 -32.92 0.12 22.83
C GLY A 16 -32.74 1.60 22.56
N THR A 17 -33.36 2.47 23.35
CA THR A 17 -33.14 3.92 23.28
C THR A 17 -31.84 4.26 24.02
N SER A 18 -30.95 5.05 23.38
CA SER A 18 -29.81 5.67 24.05
C SER A 18 -30.29 6.68 25.10
N SER A 19 -29.47 6.96 26.13
CA SER A 19 -29.81 7.84 27.24
C SER A 19 -30.07 9.31 26.84
N ASP A 20 -29.85 9.70 25.59
CA ASP A 20 -30.05 11.05 25.04
C ASP A 20 -31.19 11.11 23.99
N GLY A 21 -31.99 10.05 23.84
CA GLY A 21 -33.21 10.03 23.03
C GLY A 21 -32.94 10.02 21.51
N ARG A 22 -31.72 9.81 21.05
CA ARG A 22 -31.43 9.57 19.63
C ARG A 22 -31.63 8.09 19.29
N PRO A 23 -32.18 7.74 18.13
CA PRO A 23 -32.16 6.35 17.68
C PRO A 23 -30.70 5.88 17.59
N PRO A 24 -30.40 4.63 17.99
CA PRO A 24 -29.07 4.11 17.81
C PRO A 24 -28.69 4.20 16.34
N GLU A 25 -27.52 4.76 16.05
CA GLU A 25 -26.96 4.68 14.71
C GLU A 25 -26.91 3.21 14.31
N PRO A 26 -27.36 2.86 13.09
CA PRO A 26 -27.31 1.48 12.66
C PRO A 26 -25.85 1.00 12.78
N GLN A 27 -25.59 0.08 13.70
CA GLN A 27 -24.28 -0.54 13.83
C GLN A 27 -24.02 -1.29 12.52
N LEU A 28 -23.09 -0.75 11.72
CA LEU A 28 -22.66 -1.37 10.47
C LEU A 28 -22.07 -2.75 10.83
N ASP A 29 -22.76 -3.83 10.47
CA ASP A 29 -22.20 -5.18 10.65
C ASP A 29 -21.09 -5.39 9.60
N VAL A 30 -19.91 -4.88 9.91
CA VAL A 30 -18.74 -4.92 9.03
C VAL A 30 -18.35 -6.36 8.66
N ARG A 31 -18.74 -7.37 9.47
CA ARG A 31 -18.40 -8.78 9.20
C ARG A 31 -19.16 -9.35 8.00
N SER A 32 -20.37 -8.84 7.75
CA SER A 32 -21.23 -9.28 6.65
C SER A 32 -20.87 -8.62 5.30
N LEU A 33 -20.01 -7.60 5.28
CA LEU A 33 -19.64 -6.88 4.07
C LEU A 33 -18.69 -7.70 3.18
N ASP A 34 -18.81 -7.51 1.88
CA ASP A 34 -17.84 -8.03 0.92
C ASP A 34 -16.47 -7.35 1.11
N ILE A 35 -15.41 -8.02 0.62
CA ILE A 35 -14.04 -7.59 0.87
C ILE A 35 -13.71 -6.21 0.28
N LYS A 36 -14.22 -5.86 -0.91
CA LYS A 36 -13.96 -4.55 -1.53
C LYS A 36 -14.63 -3.43 -0.74
N THR A 37 -15.83 -3.66 -0.22
CA THR A 37 -16.50 -2.72 0.67
C THR A 37 -15.72 -2.53 1.98
N LYS A 38 -15.20 -3.61 2.57
CA LYS A 38 -14.33 -3.53 3.76
C LYS A 38 -13.06 -2.72 3.47
N GLN A 39 -12.39 -2.99 2.37
CA GLN A 39 -11.19 -2.26 1.93
C GLN A 39 -11.48 -0.77 1.77
N ARG A 40 -12.55 -0.41 1.05
CA ARG A 40 -12.94 0.98 0.87
C ARG A 40 -13.19 1.68 2.20
N LEU A 41 -14.00 1.08 3.09
CA LEU A 41 -14.31 1.67 4.40
C LEU A 41 -13.07 1.84 5.26
N TYR A 42 -12.18 0.85 5.28
CA TYR A 42 -10.93 0.90 6.01
C TYR A 42 -10.03 2.02 5.50
N HIS A 43 -9.79 2.08 4.20
CA HIS A 43 -8.92 3.09 3.60
C HIS A 43 -9.52 4.50 3.65
N ASP A 44 -10.84 4.67 3.49
CA ASP A 44 -11.51 5.96 3.69
C ASP A 44 -11.34 6.48 5.13
N TRP A 45 -11.46 5.57 6.13
CA TRP A 45 -11.24 5.91 7.54
C TRP A 45 -9.77 6.27 7.82
N GLU A 46 -8.84 5.50 7.27
CA GLU A 46 -7.41 5.66 7.53
C GLU A 46 -6.79 6.83 6.75
N ALA A 47 -7.39 7.27 5.65
CA ALA A 47 -6.81 8.19 4.66
C ALA A 47 -6.13 9.43 5.29
N ARG A 48 -6.74 10.02 6.33
CA ARG A 48 -6.21 11.24 6.98
C ARG A 48 -4.97 11.01 7.84
N THR A 49 -4.75 9.78 8.30
CA THR A 49 -3.65 9.41 9.20
C THR A 49 -2.67 8.44 8.55
N TYR A 50 -2.95 8.06 7.31
CA TYR A 50 -2.19 7.05 6.56
C TYR A 50 -0.72 7.43 6.41
N ASP A 51 -0.45 8.65 5.96
CA ASP A 51 0.91 9.13 5.74
C ASP A 51 1.72 9.16 7.04
N ASP A 52 1.12 9.60 8.15
CA ASP A 52 1.76 9.58 9.47
C ASP A 52 2.02 8.14 9.94
N LYS A 53 1.04 7.25 9.79
CA LYS A 53 1.14 5.84 10.21
C LYS A 53 2.27 5.10 9.50
N PHE A 54 2.40 5.31 8.19
CA PHE A 54 3.39 4.65 7.36
C PHE A 54 4.67 5.46 7.14
N SER A 55 4.78 6.64 7.81
CA SER A 55 5.91 7.57 7.66
C SER A 55 6.16 7.96 6.21
N ILE A 56 5.07 8.10 5.45
CA ILE A 56 5.07 8.59 4.08
C ILE A 56 5.43 10.06 4.10
N SER A 57 6.34 10.45 3.24
CA SER A 57 6.72 11.85 3.03
C SER A 57 7.13 12.05 1.57
N TYR A 58 7.33 13.32 1.22
CA TYR A 58 7.80 13.72 -0.10
C TYR A 58 9.15 14.41 0.00
N ASP A 59 9.93 14.00 0.99
CA ASP A 59 11.32 14.42 1.17
C ASP A 59 12.29 13.51 0.40
N GLN A 60 13.56 13.91 0.39
CA GLN A 60 14.60 13.20 -0.37
C GLN A 60 14.68 11.70 -0.06
N ARG A 61 14.30 11.26 1.15
CA ARG A 61 14.32 9.84 1.55
C ARG A 61 13.31 9.03 0.76
N CYS A 62 12.07 9.53 0.67
CA CYS A 62 11.00 8.85 -0.05
C CYS A 62 11.15 8.99 -1.57
N ILE A 63 11.67 10.14 -2.03
CA ILE A 63 12.04 10.35 -3.43
C ILE A 63 13.11 9.33 -3.85
N ASP A 64 14.20 9.19 -3.11
CA ASP A 64 15.24 8.22 -3.40
C ASP A 64 14.71 6.78 -3.34
N TYR A 65 13.87 6.47 -2.35
CA TYR A 65 13.23 5.16 -2.22
C TYR A 65 12.43 4.80 -3.47
N ALA A 66 11.54 5.66 -3.92
CA ALA A 66 10.70 5.40 -5.10
C ALA A 66 11.54 5.33 -6.39
N ARG A 67 12.43 6.32 -6.58
CA ARG A 67 13.32 6.40 -7.74
C ARG A 67 14.21 5.16 -7.87
N ASP A 68 14.89 4.76 -6.80
CA ASP A 68 15.85 3.66 -6.84
C ASP A 68 15.17 2.33 -7.21
N ARG A 69 13.94 2.11 -6.73
CA ARG A 69 13.14 0.93 -7.11
C ARG A 69 12.72 0.96 -8.57
N PHE A 70 12.19 2.09 -9.00
CA PHE A 70 11.79 2.28 -10.40
C PHE A 70 12.98 2.08 -11.35
N ARG A 71 14.15 2.61 -10.99
CA ARG A 71 15.38 2.50 -11.78
C ARG A 71 16.02 1.11 -11.81
N LYS A 72 15.62 0.20 -10.92
CA LYS A 72 16.03 -1.22 -11.03
C LYS A 72 15.51 -1.88 -12.31
N VAL A 73 14.39 -1.41 -12.83
CA VAL A 73 13.70 -2.02 -13.99
C VAL A 73 13.48 -1.05 -15.16
N ILE A 74 13.57 0.25 -14.93
CA ILE A 74 13.41 1.29 -15.95
C ILE A 74 14.74 2.02 -16.14
N PRO A 75 15.32 2.04 -17.33
CA PRO A 75 16.59 2.72 -17.59
C PRO A 75 16.47 4.24 -17.43
N GLU A 76 17.59 4.89 -17.12
CA GLU A 76 17.68 6.35 -17.12
C GLU A 76 17.34 6.93 -18.50
N GLY A 77 16.66 8.08 -18.50
CA GLY A 77 16.25 8.74 -19.75
C GLY A 77 15.00 8.14 -20.43
N ALA A 78 14.41 7.10 -19.89
CA ALA A 78 13.09 6.67 -20.35
C ALA A 78 12.06 7.80 -20.10
N GLY A 79 11.35 8.20 -21.15
CA GLY A 79 10.28 9.21 -21.08
C GLY A 79 8.92 8.58 -21.25
N PHE A 80 7.94 9.20 -20.59
CA PHE A 80 6.54 8.78 -20.63
C PHE A 80 5.64 10.01 -20.81
N ASP A 81 4.57 9.88 -21.60
CA ASP A 81 3.64 10.96 -21.87
C ASP A 81 2.42 10.91 -20.93
N ARG A 82 1.86 9.71 -20.69
CA ARG A 82 0.69 9.51 -19.84
C ARG A 82 0.91 8.34 -18.87
N VAL A 83 0.91 8.66 -17.60
CA VAL A 83 1.21 7.73 -16.51
C VAL A 83 -0.01 7.56 -15.62
N LEU A 84 -0.36 6.32 -15.30
CA LEU A 84 -1.38 6.00 -14.31
C LEU A 84 -0.77 5.21 -13.16
N GLU A 85 -1.02 5.64 -11.93
CA GLU A 85 -0.88 4.80 -10.74
C GLU A 85 -2.22 4.15 -10.40
N VAL A 86 -2.21 2.80 -10.26
CA VAL A 86 -3.35 1.99 -9.81
C VAL A 86 -3.14 1.59 -8.36
N GLY A 87 -4.17 1.72 -7.53
CA GLY A 87 -4.03 1.59 -6.08
C GLY A 87 -3.15 2.69 -5.50
N ALA A 88 -3.40 3.94 -5.93
CA ALA A 88 -2.52 5.06 -5.67
C ALA A 88 -2.45 5.46 -4.18
N GLY A 89 -3.47 5.09 -3.38
CA GLY A 89 -3.55 5.53 -2.00
C GLY A 89 -3.43 7.05 -1.89
N THR A 90 -2.50 7.52 -1.06
CA THR A 90 -2.20 8.95 -0.88
C THR A 90 -1.24 9.54 -1.92
N GLY A 91 -0.87 8.76 -2.96
CA GLY A 91 0.00 9.20 -4.06
C GLY A 91 1.49 9.00 -3.78
N PHE A 92 1.85 8.17 -2.83
CA PHE A 92 3.23 7.98 -2.40
C PHE A 92 4.20 7.70 -3.56
N PHE A 93 3.90 6.74 -4.42
CA PHE A 93 4.85 6.32 -5.44
C PHE A 93 4.87 7.29 -6.62
N LEU A 94 3.71 7.66 -7.15
CA LEU A 94 3.57 8.59 -8.28
C LEU A 94 4.23 9.95 -8.01
N ILE A 95 3.91 10.56 -6.86
CA ILE A 95 4.41 11.88 -6.49
C ILE A 95 5.93 11.83 -6.29
N ASN A 96 6.45 10.83 -5.56
CA ASN A 96 7.90 10.71 -5.33
C ASN A 96 8.66 10.40 -6.63
N LEU A 97 8.09 9.64 -7.58
CA LEU A 97 8.68 9.43 -8.90
C LEU A 97 8.72 10.73 -9.72
N ALA A 98 7.65 11.51 -9.68
CA ALA A 98 7.60 12.81 -10.38
C ALA A 98 8.63 13.80 -9.79
N LEU A 99 8.69 13.92 -8.46
CA LEU A 99 9.66 14.74 -7.76
C LEU A 99 11.12 14.27 -7.98
N GLY A 100 11.30 12.95 -8.17
CA GLY A 100 12.59 12.33 -8.48
C GLY A 100 13.03 12.43 -9.93
N GLY A 101 12.29 13.15 -10.79
CA GLY A 101 12.61 13.33 -12.21
C GLY A 101 12.48 12.06 -13.05
N CYS A 102 11.64 11.11 -12.62
CA CYS A 102 11.37 9.90 -13.38
C CYS A 102 10.21 10.07 -14.39
N LEU A 103 9.35 11.06 -14.16
CA LEU A 103 8.09 11.29 -14.89
C LEU A 103 8.01 12.72 -15.45
N ASP A 104 9.15 13.29 -15.87
CA ASP A 104 9.21 14.65 -16.38
C ASP A 104 8.25 14.84 -17.56
N ARG A 105 7.38 15.86 -17.46
CA ARG A 105 6.39 16.26 -18.46
C ARG A 105 5.25 15.27 -18.71
N ALA A 106 5.15 14.18 -17.95
CA ALA A 106 4.04 13.25 -18.07
C ALA A 106 2.73 13.84 -17.55
N GLU A 107 1.61 13.50 -18.20
CA GLU A 107 0.28 13.65 -17.61
C GLU A 107 0.12 12.59 -16.52
N LEU A 108 -0.10 13.05 -15.27
CA LEU A 108 -0.17 12.19 -14.11
C LEU A 108 -1.62 11.85 -13.77
N HIS A 109 -1.92 10.56 -13.71
CA HIS A 109 -3.24 10.06 -13.33
C HIS A 109 -3.10 9.10 -12.14
N ALA A 110 -4.11 9.07 -11.28
CA ALA A 110 -4.18 8.18 -10.13
C ALA A 110 -5.57 7.58 -9.98
N THR A 111 -5.65 6.29 -9.69
CA THR A 111 -6.91 5.61 -9.38
C THR A 111 -6.77 4.78 -8.12
N ASP A 112 -7.82 4.79 -7.31
CA ASP A 112 -7.95 4.00 -6.09
C ASP A 112 -9.41 3.66 -5.85
N LEU A 113 -9.68 2.61 -5.06
CA LEU A 113 -11.03 2.24 -4.66
C LEU A 113 -11.62 3.22 -3.63
N SER A 114 -10.75 3.85 -2.82
CA SER A 114 -11.08 4.84 -1.79
C SER A 114 -11.05 6.26 -2.34
N GLU A 115 -12.19 6.94 -2.31
CA GLU A 115 -12.26 8.37 -2.64
C GLU A 115 -11.50 9.22 -1.61
N GLY A 116 -11.50 8.80 -0.33
CA GLY A 116 -10.76 9.48 0.73
C GLY A 116 -9.26 9.49 0.49
N MET A 117 -8.69 8.37 0.02
CA MET A 117 -7.28 8.28 -0.38
C MET A 117 -6.98 9.20 -1.56
N LEU A 118 -7.83 9.21 -2.60
CA LEU A 118 -7.63 10.07 -3.77
C LEU A 118 -7.73 11.56 -3.44
N GLU A 119 -8.57 11.96 -2.49
CA GLU A 119 -8.60 13.35 -2.02
C GLU A 119 -7.27 13.76 -1.39
N VAL A 120 -6.68 12.87 -0.57
CA VAL A 120 -5.36 13.09 0.02
C VAL A 120 -4.28 13.10 -1.07
N CYS A 121 -4.31 12.16 -2.02
CA CYS A 121 -3.39 12.12 -3.16
C CYS A 121 -3.39 13.43 -3.95
N ARG A 122 -4.57 13.94 -4.30
CA ARG A 122 -4.70 15.22 -5.03
C ARG A 122 -4.11 16.39 -4.23
N ARG A 123 -4.44 16.49 -2.94
CA ARG A 123 -3.90 17.51 -2.06
C ARG A 123 -2.36 17.43 -1.96
N ASN A 124 -1.83 16.23 -1.76
CA ASN A 124 -0.38 16.03 -1.70
C ASN A 124 0.29 16.41 -3.02
N GLY A 125 -0.31 16.11 -4.17
CA GLY A 125 0.16 16.56 -5.48
C GLY A 125 0.17 18.09 -5.60
N GLU A 126 -0.93 18.75 -5.25
CA GLU A 126 -1.08 20.21 -5.29
C GLU A 126 -0.04 20.92 -4.41
N GLU A 127 0.22 20.40 -3.19
CA GLU A 127 1.23 20.93 -2.26
C GLU A 127 2.65 20.88 -2.84
N HIS A 128 2.90 19.95 -3.77
CA HIS A 128 4.20 19.79 -4.45
C HIS A 128 4.22 20.34 -5.89
N GLY A 129 3.18 21.06 -6.28
CA GLY A 129 3.10 21.71 -7.61
C GLY A 129 2.83 20.72 -8.75
N LEU A 130 2.29 19.53 -8.46
CA LEU A 130 1.93 18.51 -9.44
C LEU A 130 0.43 18.52 -9.69
N ALA A 131 0.04 18.51 -10.96
CA ALA A 131 -1.35 18.30 -11.36
C ALA A 131 -1.58 16.80 -11.55
N ILE A 132 -2.41 16.20 -10.70
CA ILE A 132 -2.76 14.77 -10.77
C ILE A 132 -4.26 14.64 -11.04
N GLU A 133 -4.63 13.99 -12.14
CA GLU A 133 -6.01 13.63 -12.43
C GLU A 133 -6.38 12.38 -11.61
N THR A 134 -7.24 12.54 -10.62
CA THR A 134 -7.70 11.44 -9.76
C THR A 134 -9.05 10.92 -10.21
N ARG A 135 -9.22 9.59 -10.27
CA ARG A 135 -10.48 8.95 -10.64
C ARG A 135 -10.73 7.71 -9.79
N PRO A 136 -11.84 7.64 -9.03
CA PRO A 136 -12.20 6.44 -8.30
C PRO A 136 -12.39 5.26 -9.24
N GLY A 137 -11.86 4.08 -8.86
CA GLY A 137 -11.96 2.90 -9.72
C GLY A 137 -11.52 1.62 -9.03
N ASP A 138 -12.10 0.53 -9.48
CA ASP A 138 -11.72 -0.82 -9.09
C ASP A 138 -10.56 -1.29 -9.99
N ALA A 139 -9.44 -1.70 -9.41
CA ALA A 139 -8.29 -2.19 -10.15
C ALA A 139 -8.60 -3.42 -11.03
N GLU A 140 -9.61 -4.21 -10.65
CA GLU A 140 -10.07 -5.37 -11.41
C GLU A 140 -11.06 -5.02 -12.55
N ALA A 141 -11.47 -3.72 -12.66
CA ALA A 141 -12.36 -3.19 -13.70
C ALA A 141 -12.08 -1.68 -13.88
N LEU A 142 -10.92 -1.35 -14.45
CA LEU A 142 -10.44 0.02 -14.54
C LEU A 142 -11.32 0.90 -15.43
N PRO A 143 -11.71 2.12 -14.97
CA PRO A 143 -12.60 3.00 -15.69
C PRO A 143 -11.89 3.82 -16.79
N TYR A 144 -11.04 3.17 -17.58
CA TYR A 144 -10.26 3.77 -18.65
C TYR A 144 -10.40 2.96 -19.94
N ASP A 145 -10.30 3.64 -21.07
CA ASP A 145 -10.32 3.00 -22.38
C ASP A 145 -9.05 2.16 -22.65
N ASP A 146 -9.13 1.23 -23.59
CA ASP A 146 -8.00 0.46 -24.05
C ASP A 146 -6.89 1.38 -24.58
N ALA A 147 -5.64 1.01 -24.35
CA ALA A 147 -4.48 1.70 -24.90
C ALA A 147 -4.42 3.21 -24.57
N SER A 148 -4.76 3.59 -23.34
CA SER A 148 -4.81 4.98 -22.86
C SER A 148 -3.48 5.49 -22.31
N PHE A 149 -2.63 4.60 -21.77
CA PHE A 149 -1.41 4.96 -21.04
C PHE A 149 -0.17 4.30 -21.64
N ASP A 150 0.97 4.95 -21.54
CA ASP A 150 2.26 4.39 -21.94
C ASP A 150 3.09 3.88 -20.74
N LEU A 151 2.75 4.31 -19.52
CA LEU A 151 3.22 3.72 -18.27
C LEU A 151 2.06 3.51 -17.31
N VAL A 152 1.92 2.30 -16.79
CA VAL A 152 1.03 1.99 -15.67
C VAL A 152 1.88 1.48 -14.52
N ILE A 153 1.72 2.11 -13.37
CA ILE A 153 2.46 1.76 -12.16
C ILE A 153 1.51 1.37 -11.03
N GLY A 154 2.05 0.72 -10.02
CA GLY A 154 1.38 0.48 -8.76
C GLY A 154 2.40 0.15 -7.67
N HIS A 155 2.08 0.45 -6.43
CA HIS A 155 2.96 0.20 -5.30
C HIS A 155 2.20 -0.36 -4.11
N ALA A 156 2.58 -1.57 -3.68
CA ALA A 156 2.05 -2.21 -2.48
C ALA A 156 0.50 -2.28 -2.45
N PHE A 157 -0.13 -2.74 -3.53
CA PHE A 157 -1.60 -2.75 -3.65
C PHE A 157 -2.21 -4.06 -4.15
N ILE A 158 -1.51 -4.86 -5.00
CA ILE A 158 -2.12 -6.07 -5.56
C ILE A 158 -2.34 -7.16 -4.51
N HIS A 159 -1.64 -7.10 -3.38
CA HIS A 159 -1.84 -8.04 -2.28
C HIS A 159 -3.17 -7.83 -1.54
N HIS A 160 -3.81 -6.68 -1.69
CA HIS A 160 -5.14 -6.40 -1.17
C HIS A 160 -6.27 -6.93 -2.09
N LEU A 161 -5.99 -7.19 -3.38
CA LEU A 161 -7.04 -7.47 -4.35
C LEU A 161 -7.56 -8.91 -4.24
N PRO A 162 -8.88 -9.14 -4.36
CA PRO A 162 -9.44 -10.49 -4.43
C PRO A 162 -8.88 -11.34 -5.56
N VAL A 163 -8.65 -10.74 -6.75
CA VAL A 163 -8.15 -11.42 -7.94
C VAL A 163 -7.00 -10.63 -8.58
N PRO A 164 -5.76 -10.68 -8.04
CA PRO A 164 -4.62 -9.90 -8.55
C PRO A 164 -4.36 -10.06 -10.05
N GLY A 165 -4.60 -11.26 -10.60
CA GLY A 165 -4.44 -11.52 -12.02
C GLY A 165 -5.43 -10.73 -12.90
N ALA A 166 -6.65 -10.44 -12.42
CA ALA A 166 -7.62 -9.61 -13.14
C ALA A 166 -7.14 -8.14 -13.20
N ALA A 167 -6.60 -7.63 -12.11
CA ALA A 167 -6.03 -6.28 -12.09
C ALA A 167 -4.83 -6.15 -13.04
N ILE A 168 -3.92 -7.13 -13.05
CA ILE A 168 -2.79 -7.13 -14.01
C ILE A 168 -3.32 -7.18 -15.46
N ALA A 169 -4.41 -7.91 -15.74
CA ALA A 169 -5.03 -7.95 -17.07
C ALA A 169 -5.65 -6.60 -17.46
N GLU A 170 -6.32 -5.93 -16.53
CA GLU A 170 -6.87 -4.58 -16.74
C GLU A 170 -5.75 -3.55 -16.97
N MET A 171 -4.68 -3.59 -16.15
CA MET A 171 -3.50 -2.75 -16.37
C MET A 171 -2.87 -3.00 -17.75
N ALA A 172 -2.79 -4.26 -18.18
CA ALA A 172 -2.33 -4.59 -19.54
C ALA A 172 -3.29 -4.10 -20.63
N ARG A 173 -4.61 -4.14 -20.41
CA ARG A 173 -5.62 -3.66 -21.36
C ARG A 173 -5.45 -2.17 -21.65
N ILE A 174 -5.32 -1.36 -20.60
CA ILE A 174 -5.22 0.10 -20.72
C ILE A 174 -3.85 0.60 -21.18
N LEU A 175 -2.81 -0.24 -21.14
CA LEU A 175 -1.50 0.09 -21.73
C LEU A 175 -1.58 0.18 -23.25
N ARG A 176 -0.90 1.16 -23.84
CA ARG A 176 -0.65 1.25 -25.29
C ARG A 176 0.28 0.12 -25.74
N PRO A 177 0.22 -0.32 -27.01
CA PRO A 177 1.26 -1.17 -27.58
C PRO A 177 2.66 -0.57 -27.33
N GLY A 178 3.59 -1.36 -26.83
CA GLY A 178 4.91 -0.89 -26.41
C GLY A 178 4.96 -0.22 -25.03
N GLY A 179 3.81 0.00 -24.38
CA GLY A 179 3.72 0.56 -23.04
C GLY A 179 4.26 -0.36 -21.96
N THR A 180 4.56 0.19 -20.81
CA THR A 180 5.29 -0.46 -19.71
C THR A 180 4.41 -0.59 -18.47
N LEU A 181 4.47 -1.74 -17.81
CA LEU A 181 3.91 -2.01 -16.49
C LEU A 181 5.03 -2.10 -15.45
N VAL A 182 4.87 -1.41 -14.32
CA VAL A 182 5.73 -1.57 -13.13
C VAL A 182 4.86 -1.69 -11.89
N ILE A 183 4.98 -2.81 -11.17
CA ILE A 183 4.35 -2.98 -9.85
C ILE A 183 5.48 -3.23 -8.84
N ALA A 184 5.56 -2.43 -7.79
CA ALA A 184 6.61 -2.51 -6.78
C ALA A 184 6.03 -2.66 -5.37
N GLY A 185 6.86 -3.11 -4.43
CA GLY A 185 6.50 -3.15 -3.01
C GLY A 185 5.59 -4.30 -2.60
N GLU A 186 5.43 -5.32 -3.42
CA GLU A 186 4.56 -6.45 -3.10
C GLU A 186 5.29 -7.51 -2.25
N PRO A 187 4.64 -8.05 -1.20
CA PRO A 187 5.29 -8.98 -0.30
C PRO A 187 5.48 -10.36 -0.94
N THR A 188 6.68 -10.94 -0.79
CA THR A 188 6.92 -12.33 -1.16
C THR A 188 6.46 -13.28 -0.06
N GLU A 189 6.04 -14.50 -0.41
CA GLU A 189 5.54 -15.51 0.54
C GLU A 189 6.58 -15.88 1.61
N LEU A 190 7.82 -16.16 1.22
CA LEU A 190 8.86 -16.55 2.16
C LEU A 190 9.43 -15.34 2.92
N GLY A 191 9.59 -14.19 2.26
CA GLY A 191 10.02 -12.95 2.89
C GLY A 191 9.06 -12.50 3.97
N ASP A 192 7.75 -12.59 3.72
CA ASP A 192 6.73 -12.25 4.71
C ASP A 192 6.72 -13.21 5.91
N ARG A 193 6.84 -14.52 5.67
CA ARG A 193 6.98 -15.52 6.77
C ARG A 193 8.17 -15.23 7.66
N LEU A 194 9.33 -14.86 7.08
CA LEU A 194 10.51 -14.47 7.85
C LEU A 194 10.27 -13.18 8.63
N SER A 195 9.66 -12.20 7.99
CA SER A 195 9.30 -10.91 8.61
C SER A 195 8.32 -11.08 9.77
N TRP A 196 7.36 -12.00 9.64
CA TRP A 196 6.45 -12.36 10.73
C TRP A 196 7.19 -12.84 11.98
N VAL A 197 8.23 -13.69 11.81
CA VAL A 197 9.07 -14.14 12.93
C VAL A 197 9.78 -12.97 13.59
N VAL A 198 10.35 -12.06 12.79
CA VAL A 198 11.04 -10.86 13.28
C VAL A 198 10.06 -9.92 14.01
N LYS A 199 8.91 -9.60 13.40
CA LYS A 199 7.84 -8.78 14.02
C LYS A 199 7.44 -9.34 15.39
N ASN A 200 7.10 -10.64 15.46
CA ASN A 200 6.65 -11.28 16.69
C ASN A 200 7.72 -11.34 17.76
N THR A 201 8.97 -11.63 17.39
CA THR A 201 10.08 -11.66 18.33
C THR A 201 10.34 -10.26 18.89
N THR A 202 10.37 -9.24 18.05
CA THR A 202 10.53 -7.84 18.46
C THR A 202 9.39 -7.41 19.39
N TRP A 203 8.15 -7.71 19.03
CA TRP A 203 6.98 -7.40 19.85
C TRP A 203 7.01 -8.08 21.21
N ARG A 204 7.33 -9.39 21.26
CA ARG A 204 7.42 -10.14 22.53
C ARG A 204 8.54 -9.59 23.40
N THR A 205 9.71 -9.29 22.83
CA THR A 205 10.83 -8.69 23.53
C THR A 205 10.47 -7.31 24.10
N PHE A 206 9.85 -6.45 23.27
CA PHE A 206 9.37 -5.13 23.69
C PHE A 206 8.38 -5.25 24.85
N ARG A 207 7.40 -6.15 24.75
CA ARG A 207 6.44 -6.37 25.82
C ARG A 207 7.07 -6.87 27.11
N ALA A 208 8.03 -7.80 27.02
CA ALA A 208 8.73 -8.32 28.19
C ALA A 208 9.56 -7.23 28.89
N VAL A 209 10.32 -6.44 28.13
CA VAL A 209 11.10 -5.32 28.66
C VAL A 209 10.19 -4.25 29.29
N THR A 210 9.13 -3.86 28.61
CA THR A 210 8.21 -2.83 29.11
C THR A 210 7.22 -3.32 30.18
N ALA A 211 7.26 -4.62 30.53
CA ALA A 211 6.55 -5.14 31.71
C ALA A 211 7.30 -4.88 33.03
N LEU A 212 8.58 -4.51 32.96
CA LEU A 212 9.37 -4.15 34.13
C LEU A 212 8.80 -2.89 34.83
N PRO A 213 8.91 -2.80 36.17
CA PRO A 213 8.41 -1.64 36.90
C PRO A 213 9.02 -0.33 36.36
N GLY A 214 8.16 0.67 36.16
CA GLY A 214 8.56 1.99 35.64
C GLY A 214 8.69 2.10 34.12
N LEU A 215 8.64 0.98 33.36
CA LEU A 215 8.72 1.03 31.89
C LEU A 215 7.37 0.90 31.18
N THR A 216 6.30 0.53 31.87
CA THR A 216 4.94 0.43 31.30
C THR A 216 4.44 1.73 30.69
N GLN A 217 4.87 2.86 31.25
CA GLN A 217 4.55 4.20 30.76
C GLN A 217 5.13 4.51 29.37
N LEU A 218 6.06 3.70 28.85
CA LEU A 218 6.63 3.86 27.52
C LEU A 218 5.68 3.36 26.43
N ARG A 219 4.69 2.52 26.77
CA ARG A 219 3.76 1.93 25.81
C ARG A 219 2.77 2.96 25.27
N LYS A 220 2.45 2.82 24.00
CA LYS A 220 1.35 3.57 23.38
C LYS A 220 0.02 3.21 24.09
N PRO A 221 -0.83 4.20 24.43
CA PRO A 221 -2.16 3.94 24.94
C PRO A 221 -3.04 3.24 23.89
N SER A 222 -4.05 2.50 24.31
CA SER A 222 -5.06 1.92 23.43
C SER A 222 -5.90 3.01 22.75
N ILE A 223 -6.63 2.64 21.68
CA ILE A 223 -7.52 3.57 20.96
C ILE A 223 -8.52 4.22 21.94
N ARG A 224 -9.14 3.43 22.84
CA ARG A 224 -10.06 3.93 23.87
C ARG A 224 -9.40 4.88 24.86
N GLU A 225 -8.19 4.54 25.33
CA GLU A 225 -7.42 5.43 26.23
C GLU A 225 -7.02 6.73 25.54
N SER A 226 -6.95 6.73 24.20
CA SER A 226 -6.67 7.91 23.38
C SER A 226 -7.93 8.70 22.99
N GLY A 227 -9.12 8.29 23.46
CA GLY A 227 -10.39 8.95 23.17
C GLY A 227 -11.06 8.50 21.85
N GLY A 228 -10.60 7.39 21.26
CA GLY A 228 -11.23 6.81 20.07
C GLY A 228 -12.57 6.13 20.39
N SER A 229 -13.44 6.06 19.40
CA SER A 229 -14.75 5.43 19.45
C SER A 229 -14.68 3.91 19.31
N GLU A 230 -15.77 3.23 19.59
CA GLU A 230 -15.93 1.80 19.31
C GLU A 230 -15.87 1.52 17.78
N SER A 231 -16.38 2.44 16.98
CA SER A 231 -16.29 2.37 15.51
C SER A 231 -14.84 2.38 15.04
N ASP A 232 -13.97 3.20 15.66
CA ASP A 232 -12.54 3.25 15.31
C ASP A 232 -11.84 1.93 15.64
N GLU A 233 -12.21 1.26 16.74
CA GLU A 233 -11.66 -0.07 17.06
C GLU A 233 -12.09 -1.13 16.03
N VAL A 234 -13.35 -1.09 15.58
CA VAL A 234 -13.88 -2.02 14.57
C VAL A 234 -13.19 -1.80 13.23
N LEU A 235 -13.03 -0.55 12.80
CA LEU A 235 -12.35 -0.22 11.54
C LEU A 235 -10.86 -0.58 11.59
N ALA A 236 -10.18 -0.28 12.70
CA ALA A 236 -8.78 -0.68 12.88
C ALA A 236 -8.58 -2.20 12.85
N ALA A 237 -9.58 -2.98 13.28
CA ALA A 237 -9.50 -4.44 13.20
C ALA A 237 -9.54 -4.99 11.76
N LEU A 238 -10.08 -4.22 10.80
CA LEU A 238 -10.09 -4.60 9.38
C LEU A 238 -8.70 -4.65 8.76
N GLU A 239 -7.70 -3.97 9.33
CA GLU A 239 -6.32 -4.01 8.82
C GLU A 239 -5.81 -5.43 8.55
N HIS A 240 -6.19 -6.38 9.40
CA HIS A 240 -5.79 -7.79 9.23
C HIS A 240 -6.64 -8.58 8.23
N GLU A 241 -7.77 -8.02 7.80
CA GLU A 241 -8.68 -8.66 6.84
C GLU A 241 -8.46 -8.17 5.41
N VAL A 242 -7.77 -7.03 5.23
CA VAL A 242 -7.56 -6.42 3.92
C VAL A 242 -6.31 -6.93 3.21
N ASP A 243 -5.33 -7.49 3.93
CA ASP A 243 -4.14 -8.13 3.36
C ASP A 243 -4.45 -9.58 2.98
N LEU A 244 -4.69 -9.83 1.69
CA LEU A 244 -5.20 -11.12 1.22
C LEU A 244 -4.10 -12.06 0.73
N HIS A 245 -3.01 -11.51 0.17
CA HIS A 245 -2.04 -12.30 -0.57
C HIS A 245 -0.59 -11.97 -0.21
N THR A 246 0.25 -12.99 -0.33
CA THR A 246 1.69 -12.86 -0.53
C THR A 246 2.05 -13.64 -1.78
N PHE A 247 3.13 -13.26 -2.46
CA PHE A 247 3.41 -13.75 -3.81
C PHE A 247 4.68 -14.57 -3.90
N ARG A 248 4.64 -15.59 -4.76
CA ARG A 248 5.88 -16.18 -5.29
C ARG A 248 6.24 -15.42 -6.57
N PRO A 249 7.50 -15.03 -6.76
CA PRO A 249 7.93 -14.30 -7.95
C PRO A 249 7.46 -14.94 -9.27
N LYS A 250 7.50 -16.27 -9.36
CA LYS A 250 7.05 -17.04 -10.53
C LYS A 250 5.54 -16.94 -10.80
N ASP A 251 4.72 -16.78 -9.74
CA ASP A 251 3.28 -16.66 -9.92
C ASP A 251 2.93 -15.28 -10.48
N VAL A 252 3.62 -14.23 -10.04
CA VAL A 252 3.47 -12.87 -10.59
C VAL A 252 3.94 -12.81 -12.06
N GLU A 253 5.09 -13.42 -12.38
CA GLU A 253 5.54 -13.56 -13.76
C GLU A 253 4.47 -14.27 -14.63
N ARG A 254 3.87 -15.34 -14.10
CA ARG A 254 2.82 -16.09 -14.80
C ARG A 254 1.58 -15.24 -15.02
N MET A 255 1.11 -14.49 -14.01
CA MET A 255 -0.04 -13.60 -14.15
C MET A 255 0.20 -12.56 -15.25
N ALA A 256 1.36 -11.91 -15.26
CA ALA A 256 1.72 -10.94 -16.29
C ALA A 256 1.73 -11.55 -17.70
N ARG A 257 2.30 -12.75 -17.86
CA ARG A 257 2.31 -13.46 -19.17
C ARG A 257 0.90 -13.88 -19.61
N LEU A 258 0.05 -14.31 -18.68
CA LEU A 258 -1.35 -14.65 -18.97
C LEU A 258 -2.18 -13.41 -19.37
N ALA A 259 -1.81 -12.23 -18.88
CA ALA A 259 -2.37 -10.95 -19.30
C ALA A 259 -1.86 -10.48 -20.70
N GLY A 260 -1.05 -11.29 -21.39
CA GLY A 260 -0.51 -10.97 -22.71
C GLY A 260 0.71 -10.07 -22.72
N LEU A 261 1.32 -9.83 -21.55
CA LEU A 261 2.53 -9.03 -21.44
C LEU A 261 3.78 -9.85 -21.81
N THR A 262 4.78 -9.16 -22.32
CA THR A 262 6.10 -9.68 -22.73
C THR A 262 7.21 -8.98 -21.95
N GLU A 263 8.46 -9.39 -22.17
CA GLU A 263 9.64 -8.85 -21.45
C GLU A 263 9.39 -8.83 -19.92
N VAL A 264 8.74 -9.90 -19.42
CA VAL A 264 8.35 -10.01 -18.00
C VAL A 264 9.57 -10.33 -17.16
N GLU A 265 9.89 -9.42 -16.26
CA GLU A 265 10.97 -9.52 -15.30
C GLU A 265 10.43 -9.29 -13.88
N VAL A 266 10.88 -10.11 -12.92
CA VAL A 266 10.60 -9.90 -11.49
C VAL A 266 11.91 -9.84 -10.73
N VAL A 267 12.18 -8.69 -10.14
CA VAL A 267 13.30 -8.43 -9.23
C VAL A 267 12.78 -8.47 -7.80
N THR A 268 13.59 -8.96 -6.88
CA THR A 268 13.26 -8.95 -5.45
C THR A 268 14.31 -8.19 -4.65
N GLU A 269 13.90 -7.60 -3.54
CA GLU A 269 14.76 -6.76 -2.71
C GLU A 269 14.37 -6.83 -1.23
N GLU A 270 15.24 -6.30 -0.39
CA GLU A 270 15.02 -6.18 1.05
C GLU A 270 14.93 -7.52 1.80
N LEU A 271 16.05 -8.02 2.25
CA LEU A 271 16.12 -9.13 3.18
C LEU A 271 16.45 -8.63 4.60
N THR A 272 17.71 -8.21 4.82
CA THR A 272 18.15 -7.74 6.15
C THR A 272 17.65 -6.33 6.44
N ALA A 273 17.53 -5.47 5.41
CA ALA A 273 16.94 -4.16 5.51
C ALA A 273 15.48 -4.23 5.99
N ASN A 274 14.71 -5.16 5.41
CA ASN A 274 13.32 -5.39 5.80
C ASN A 274 13.20 -5.87 7.27
N TRP A 275 14.07 -6.77 7.74
CA TRP A 275 14.03 -7.23 9.14
C TRP A 275 14.23 -6.08 10.11
N VAL A 276 15.20 -5.20 9.84
CA VAL A 276 15.42 -4.00 10.65
C VAL A 276 14.26 -3.02 10.51
N GLY A 277 13.77 -2.80 9.30
CA GLY A 277 12.61 -1.95 9.03
C GLY A 277 11.39 -2.37 9.84
N TRP A 278 11.02 -3.66 9.82
CA TRP A 278 9.91 -4.17 10.63
C TRP A 278 10.15 -4.12 12.13
N SER A 279 11.39 -4.35 12.59
CA SER A 279 11.73 -4.19 14.00
C SER A 279 11.56 -2.75 14.46
N VAL A 280 12.05 -1.79 13.67
CA VAL A 280 11.89 -0.35 13.91
C VAL A 280 10.40 0.04 13.95
N ARG A 281 9.63 -0.30 12.91
CA ARG A 281 8.19 -0.01 12.85
C ARG A 281 7.40 -0.64 14.02
N THR A 282 7.75 -1.87 14.41
CA THR A 282 7.12 -2.55 15.54
C THR A 282 7.36 -1.79 16.85
N ILE A 283 8.57 -1.28 17.06
CA ILE A 283 8.92 -0.48 18.23
C ILE A 283 8.21 0.88 18.18
N GLU A 284 8.28 1.59 17.05
CA GLU A 284 7.65 2.91 16.84
C GLU A 284 6.13 2.85 17.03
N GLY A 285 5.48 1.83 16.51
CA GLY A 285 4.05 1.61 16.70
C GLY A 285 3.65 1.25 18.13
N ALA A 286 4.59 0.74 18.93
CA ALA A 286 4.34 0.27 20.29
C ALA A 286 4.65 1.32 21.39
N VAL A 287 5.47 2.33 21.10
CA VAL A 287 5.84 3.38 22.04
C VAL A 287 4.92 4.60 21.93
N ARG A 288 4.89 5.40 22.99
CA ARG A 288 4.16 6.68 22.98
C ARG A 288 4.71 7.61 21.89
N PRO A 289 3.84 8.32 21.17
CA PRO A 289 4.25 9.33 20.19
C PRO A 289 5.23 10.35 20.82
N GLY A 290 6.27 10.71 20.07
CA GLY A 290 7.28 11.67 20.51
C GLY A 290 8.36 11.12 21.44
N LEU A 291 8.28 9.86 21.88
CA LEU A 291 9.31 9.26 22.73
C LEU A 291 10.62 8.99 21.98
N LEU A 292 10.51 8.57 20.72
CA LEU A 292 11.65 8.32 19.85
C LEU A 292 11.95 9.60 19.07
N GLY A 293 13.08 10.22 19.38
CA GLY A 293 13.44 11.51 18.79
C GLY A 293 14.16 11.40 17.42
N PRO A 294 14.55 12.56 16.83
CA PRO A 294 15.18 12.59 15.50
C PRO A 294 16.45 11.74 15.36
N ARG A 295 17.18 11.55 16.46
CA ARG A 295 18.39 10.68 16.47
C ARG A 295 18.04 9.22 16.21
N TRP A 296 16.92 8.74 16.74
CA TRP A 296 16.41 7.39 16.47
C TRP A 296 16.05 7.26 14.98
N ALA A 297 15.22 8.15 14.46
CA ALA A 297 14.80 8.15 13.06
C ALA A 297 16.00 8.19 12.11
N PHE A 298 16.98 9.06 12.39
CA PHE A 298 18.23 9.13 11.63
C PHE A 298 19.02 7.81 11.66
N ALA A 299 19.20 7.22 12.84
CA ALA A 299 19.95 5.98 13.00
C ALA A 299 19.24 4.80 12.30
N ALA A 300 17.92 4.70 12.46
CA ALA A 300 17.08 3.67 11.82
C ALA A 300 17.17 3.77 10.29
N PHE A 301 17.00 4.97 9.74
CA PHE A 301 17.07 5.22 8.31
C PHE A 301 18.45 4.88 7.71
N HIS A 302 19.54 5.36 8.31
CA HIS A 302 20.88 5.06 7.80
C HIS A 302 21.26 3.59 7.96
N THR A 303 20.76 2.91 8.98
CA THR A 303 20.94 1.46 9.12
C THR A 303 20.21 0.72 8.02
N TYR A 304 18.95 1.08 7.77
CA TYR A 304 18.16 0.54 6.67
C TYR A 304 18.89 0.70 5.32
N LEU A 305 19.34 1.90 4.97
CA LEU A 305 20.05 2.15 3.70
C LEU A 305 21.34 1.33 3.53
N ARG A 306 22.12 1.15 4.63
CA ARG A 306 23.33 0.32 4.57
C ARG A 306 22.99 -1.14 4.34
N LEU A 307 21.96 -1.64 5.02
CA LEU A 307 21.52 -3.01 4.85
C LEU A 307 20.87 -3.24 3.49
N HIS A 308 20.11 -2.27 2.97
CA HIS A 308 19.56 -2.36 1.62
C HIS A 308 20.65 -2.47 0.55
N ARG A 309 21.71 -1.67 0.63
CA ARG A 309 22.86 -1.81 -0.25
C ARG A 309 23.55 -3.16 -0.09
N PHE A 310 23.72 -3.63 1.14
CA PHE A 310 24.29 -4.94 1.42
C PHE A 310 23.43 -6.07 0.83
N ASP A 311 22.12 -5.98 0.95
CA ASP A 311 21.18 -6.93 0.36
C ASP A 311 21.34 -6.97 -1.17
N ASP A 312 21.36 -5.79 -1.83
CA ASP A 312 21.47 -5.69 -3.29
C ASP A 312 22.86 -6.09 -3.83
N GLU A 313 23.94 -5.58 -3.23
CA GLU A 313 25.30 -5.75 -3.75
C GLU A 313 25.90 -7.10 -3.40
N VAL A 314 25.51 -7.67 -2.26
CA VAL A 314 26.11 -8.89 -1.73
C VAL A 314 25.12 -10.05 -1.68
N LEU A 315 24.03 -9.93 -0.93
CA LEU A 315 23.14 -11.06 -0.68
C LEU A 315 22.38 -11.50 -1.92
N ALA A 316 21.96 -10.59 -2.80
CA ALA A 316 21.25 -10.91 -4.03
C ALA A 316 22.02 -11.90 -4.94
N ARG A 317 23.35 -12.02 -4.77
CA ARG A 317 24.20 -12.94 -5.55
C ARG A 317 24.16 -14.37 -5.05
N PHE A 318 23.83 -14.59 -3.77
CA PHE A 318 23.97 -15.89 -3.10
C PHE A 318 22.67 -16.41 -2.51
N VAL A 319 21.71 -15.53 -2.25
CA VAL A 319 20.46 -15.84 -1.58
C VAL A 319 19.34 -15.99 -2.61
N PRO A 320 18.54 -17.07 -2.55
CA PRO A 320 17.38 -17.21 -3.42
C PRO A 320 16.44 -16.00 -3.35
N ARG A 321 15.99 -15.52 -4.51
CA ARG A 321 15.15 -14.32 -4.63
C ARG A 321 13.83 -14.42 -3.85
N GLU A 322 13.33 -15.63 -3.63
CA GLU A 322 12.10 -15.89 -2.88
C GLU A 322 12.19 -15.52 -1.38
N LEU A 323 13.41 -15.34 -0.84
CA LEU A 323 13.63 -14.98 0.57
C LEU A 323 13.60 -13.47 0.81
N PHE A 324 13.78 -12.67 -0.23
CA PHE A 324 13.65 -11.21 -0.13
C PHE A 324 12.18 -10.81 0.04
N TYR A 325 11.92 -9.73 0.76
CA TYR A 325 10.57 -9.36 1.18
C TYR A 325 9.74 -8.74 0.06
N ASN A 326 10.28 -7.75 -0.63
CA ASN A 326 9.57 -7.04 -1.68
C ASN A 326 9.91 -7.59 -3.06
N LEU A 327 8.92 -7.59 -3.95
CA LEU A 327 9.12 -7.83 -5.37
C LEU A 327 8.75 -6.60 -6.21
N ILE A 328 9.42 -6.49 -7.36
CA ILE A 328 9.16 -5.50 -8.39
C ILE A 328 8.90 -6.29 -9.68
N LEU A 329 7.71 -6.13 -10.25
CA LEU A 329 7.35 -6.64 -11.58
C LEU A 329 7.58 -5.54 -12.60
N HIS A 330 8.31 -5.87 -13.67
CA HIS A 330 8.37 -5.10 -14.91
C HIS A 330 7.84 -5.96 -16.06
N ALA A 331 7.05 -5.36 -16.95
CA ALA A 331 6.60 -6.03 -18.16
C ALA A 331 6.25 -5.01 -19.25
N ARG A 332 6.15 -5.45 -20.50
CA ARG A 332 5.77 -4.61 -21.64
C ARG A 332 4.59 -5.18 -22.41
N LYS A 333 3.72 -4.30 -22.88
CA LYS A 333 2.66 -4.67 -23.81
C LYS A 333 3.26 -4.83 -25.20
N PRO A 334 3.11 -5.99 -25.87
CA PRO A 334 3.65 -6.20 -27.20
C PRO A 334 2.96 -5.28 -28.22
N TYR A 335 3.65 -5.02 -29.32
CA TYR A 335 3.01 -4.41 -30.48
C TYR A 335 2.09 -5.44 -31.16
N PRO A 336 0.99 -4.99 -31.76
CA PRO A 336 0.17 -5.88 -32.60
C PRO A 336 1.03 -6.48 -33.71
N THR A 337 0.92 -7.81 -33.92
CA THR A 337 1.58 -8.52 -35.03
C THR A 337 0.85 -8.32 -36.32
#